data_722e17606f938bab2dbbb01131d057da
#
_entry.id   722e17606f938bab2dbbb01131d057da
#
_cell.length_a   1.000
_cell.length_b   1.000
_cell.length_c   1.000
_cell.angle_alpha   90.00
_cell.angle_beta   90.00
_cell.angle_gamma   90.00
#
_symmetry.space_group_name_H-M   'P 1'
#
loop_
_entity.id
_entity.type
_entity.pdbx_description
1 polymer ?
#
loop_
_entity_poly.entity_id
_entity_poly.type
_entity_poly.pdbx_seq_one_letter_code
_entity_poly.pdbx_strand_id
1 'polypeptide(L)'
;MDIQSGERVAEDLRMIWSRGSFTDPLVPELVKTGERSWKASPDVPVLRALRYEWTPPSDYPTAWRSKTVLIGRDGRGSYRIVGEPLTDGRIRFNMKLYGTLTLVQDTEAPTFTTLKAATFQGRPAWYIGLRDNLLDITQYGAEIDGTWTWSYYDAKNKRLYIPKGTQTSGAMKLFAQDEAGNRTTFEGTLP
;
A
#
# COMPACT_ATOMS: atom_id res chain seq x y z
N MET A 1 18.87 27.22 -15.78
CA MET A 1 17.68 27.75 -15.07
C MET A 1 17.38 26.80 -13.91
N ASP A 2 17.46 27.29 -12.69
CA ASP A 2 17.28 26.42 -11.51
C ASP A 2 15.79 26.08 -11.35
N ILE A 3 15.46 24.79 -11.26
CA ILE A 3 14.09 24.37 -11.00
C ILE A 3 13.74 24.74 -9.56
N GLN A 4 12.98 25.80 -9.42
CA GLN A 4 12.51 26.24 -8.10
C GLN A 4 11.41 25.28 -7.58
N SER A 5 11.17 25.32 -6.28
CA SER A 5 9.99 24.73 -5.69
C SER A 5 8.72 25.39 -6.25
N GLY A 6 7.63 24.66 -6.29
CA GLY A 6 6.36 25.19 -6.78
C GLY A 6 5.19 24.25 -6.55
N GLU A 7 4.05 24.62 -7.10
CA GLU A 7 2.84 23.85 -7.03
C GLU A 7 1.97 23.99 -8.28
N ARG A 8 1.09 23.00 -8.48
CA ARG A 8 -0.01 23.01 -9.44
C ARG A 8 -1.28 22.50 -8.77
N VAL A 9 -2.39 23.07 -9.15
CA VAL A 9 -3.71 22.66 -8.69
C VAL A 9 -4.56 22.32 -9.90
N ALA A 10 -5.17 21.15 -9.88
CA ALA A 10 -6.16 20.71 -10.85
C ALA A 10 -7.42 20.32 -10.09
N GLU A 11 -8.32 21.26 -9.96
CA GLU A 11 -9.57 21.20 -9.18
C GLU A 11 -9.30 20.80 -7.71
N ASP A 12 -9.51 19.53 -7.37
CA ASP A 12 -9.43 18.96 -6.04
C ASP A 12 -8.09 18.32 -5.69
N LEU A 13 -7.15 18.21 -6.66
CA LEU A 13 -5.80 17.70 -6.44
C LEU A 13 -4.75 18.81 -6.60
N ARG A 14 -3.89 18.94 -5.60
CA ARG A 14 -2.72 19.82 -5.56
C ARG A 14 -1.45 18.99 -5.60
N MET A 15 -0.55 19.30 -6.50
CA MET A 15 0.78 18.73 -6.60
C MET A 15 1.80 19.77 -6.17
N ILE A 16 2.70 19.40 -5.28
CA ILE A 16 3.74 20.28 -4.71
C ILE A 16 5.10 19.62 -4.90
N TRP A 17 6.08 20.39 -5.35
CA TRP A 17 7.45 19.93 -5.51
C TRP A 17 8.44 20.85 -4.85
N SER A 18 9.58 20.31 -4.45
CA SER A 18 10.74 21.04 -3.94
C SER A 18 11.81 21.23 -5.02
N ARG A 19 12.74 22.13 -4.77
CA ARG A 19 13.92 22.27 -5.60
C ARG A 19 14.65 20.93 -5.76
N GLY A 20 15.01 20.57 -6.99
CA GLY A 20 15.66 19.31 -7.33
C GLY A 20 14.75 18.08 -7.31
N SER A 21 13.43 18.26 -7.38
CA SER A 21 12.50 17.13 -7.57
C SER A 21 12.58 16.52 -8.97
N PHE A 22 13.02 17.27 -9.97
CA PHE A 22 13.14 16.83 -11.36
C PHE A 22 14.59 16.92 -11.85
N THR A 23 14.94 16.12 -12.86
CA THR A 23 16.27 16.13 -13.50
C THR A 23 16.48 17.33 -14.41
N ASP A 24 15.43 17.76 -15.09
CA ASP A 24 15.47 18.82 -16.10
C ASP A 24 14.64 20.03 -15.68
N PRO A 25 15.02 21.25 -16.14
CA PRO A 25 14.17 22.43 -15.98
C PRO A 25 12.89 22.25 -16.80
N LEU A 26 11.78 22.05 -16.09
CA LEU A 26 10.46 21.91 -16.72
C LEU A 26 9.42 22.68 -15.92
N VAL A 27 8.33 23.00 -16.57
CA VAL A 27 7.13 23.52 -15.93
C VAL A 27 6.16 22.35 -15.80
N PRO A 28 5.97 21.80 -14.58
CA PRO A 28 5.05 20.70 -14.39
C PRO A 28 3.62 21.15 -14.69
N GLU A 29 2.85 20.26 -15.34
CA GLU A 29 1.42 20.42 -15.54
C GLU A 29 0.67 19.35 -14.78
N LEU A 30 -0.51 19.68 -14.30
CA LEU A 30 -1.45 18.76 -13.69
C LEU A 30 -2.82 19.02 -14.27
N VAL A 31 -3.43 18.02 -14.87
CA VAL A 31 -4.74 18.13 -15.53
C VAL A 31 -5.65 17.03 -15.02
N LYS A 32 -6.88 17.37 -14.65
CA LYS A 32 -7.91 16.38 -14.31
C LYS A 32 -8.38 15.67 -15.57
N THR A 33 -8.41 14.34 -15.54
CA THR A 33 -8.78 13.49 -16.67
C THR A 33 -10.02 12.64 -16.43
N GLY A 34 -10.50 12.61 -15.20
CA GLY A 34 -11.72 11.91 -14.78
C GLY A 34 -12.12 12.30 -13.37
N GLU A 35 -13.18 11.74 -12.85
CA GLU A 35 -13.73 12.09 -11.52
C GLU A 35 -12.66 12.00 -10.41
N ARG A 36 -11.86 10.94 -10.44
CA ARG A 36 -10.77 10.67 -9.47
C ARG A 36 -9.44 10.36 -10.18
N SER A 37 -9.21 10.98 -11.32
CA SER A 37 -8.03 10.72 -12.14
C SER A 37 -7.44 12.02 -12.67
N TRP A 38 -6.10 12.09 -12.66
CA TRP A 38 -5.33 13.22 -13.15
C TRP A 38 -4.14 12.72 -13.97
N LYS A 39 -3.62 13.60 -14.79
CA LYS A 39 -2.36 13.40 -15.51
C LYS A 39 -1.40 14.52 -15.15
N ALA A 40 -0.23 14.14 -14.68
CA ALA A 40 0.90 15.03 -14.53
C ALA A 40 1.83 14.87 -15.75
N SER A 41 2.26 15.97 -16.36
CA SER A 41 3.09 15.99 -17.57
C SER A 41 4.16 17.09 -17.53
N PRO A 42 5.28 16.97 -18.29
CA PRO A 42 5.67 15.81 -19.09
C PRO A 42 6.09 14.60 -18.23
N ASP A 43 6.10 13.38 -18.80
CA ASP A 43 6.58 12.17 -18.11
C ASP A 43 8.10 12.19 -17.99
N VAL A 44 8.62 12.53 -16.85
CA VAL A 44 10.04 12.69 -16.56
C VAL A 44 10.45 12.00 -15.26
N PRO A 45 11.72 11.62 -15.10
CA PRO A 45 12.20 11.05 -13.85
C PRO A 45 12.06 12.03 -12.67
N VAL A 46 11.55 11.53 -11.57
CA VAL A 46 11.40 12.26 -10.30
C VAL A 46 12.52 11.82 -9.34
N LEU A 47 13.35 12.76 -8.92
CA LEU A 47 14.47 12.50 -8.01
C LEU A 47 14.03 12.49 -6.54
N ARG A 48 13.10 13.37 -6.19
CA ARG A 48 12.54 13.49 -4.84
C ARG A 48 11.04 13.28 -4.87
N ALA A 49 10.48 12.74 -3.80
CA ALA A 49 9.03 12.57 -3.69
C ALA A 49 8.30 13.90 -3.92
N LEU A 50 7.28 13.85 -4.75
CA LEU A 50 6.28 14.89 -4.90
C LEU A 50 5.22 14.71 -3.83
N ARG A 51 4.72 15.82 -3.30
CA ARG A 51 3.58 15.81 -2.37
C ARG A 51 2.32 16.11 -3.16
N TYR A 52 1.36 15.19 -3.07
CA TYR A 52 0.01 15.37 -3.58
C TYR A 52 -0.94 15.57 -2.40
N GLU A 53 -1.84 16.54 -2.50
CA GLU A 53 -2.87 16.80 -1.51
C GLU A 53 -4.23 16.83 -2.21
N TRP A 54 -5.07 15.87 -1.87
CA TRP A 54 -6.41 15.79 -2.38
C TRP A 54 -7.42 16.36 -1.38
N THR A 55 -8.34 17.16 -1.88
CA THR A 55 -9.46 17.69 -1.12
C THR A 55 -10.69 16.84 -1.42
N PRO A 56 -11.09 15.92 -0.53
CA PRO A 56 -12.26 15.11 -0.75
C PRO A 56 -13.53 15.97 -0.77
N PRO A 57 -14.59 15.55 -1.49
CA PRO A 57 -15.89 16.19 -1.40
C PRO A 57 -16.44 16.15 0.03
N SER A 58 -17.35 17.05 0.36
CA SER A 58 -17.87 17.23 1.73
C SER A 58 -18.58 16.00 2.29
N ASP A 59 -19.17 15.19 1.42
CA ASP A 59 -19.87 13.95 1.74
C ASP A 59 -18.95 12.71 1.76
N TYR A 60 -17.63 12.89 1.57
CA TYR A 60 -16.67 11.77 1.59
C TYR A 60 -16.57 11.17 2.99
N PRO A 61 -16.85 9.86 3.15
CA PRO A 61 -16.91 9.23 4.47
C PRO A 61 -15.59 9.34 5.24
N THR A 62 -15.65 9.77 6.49
CA THR A 62 -14.46 9.91 7.34
C THR A 62 -13.70 8.59 7.51
N ALA A 63 -14.42 7.46 7.61
CA ALA A 63 -13.82 6.12 7.71
C ALA A 63 -13.01 5.70 6.46
N TRP A 64 -13.21 6.35 5.33
CA TRP A 64 -12.48 6.04 4.09
C TRP A 64 -11.21 6.87 3.92
N ARG A 65 -11.03 7.93 4.71
CA ARG A 65 -9.90 8.85 4.55
C ARG A 65 -8.54 8.14 4.72
N SER A 66 -8.41 7.29 5.74
CA SER A 66 -7.21 6.47 5.98
C SER A 66 -7.09 5.26 5.05
N LYS A 67 -8.11 5.00 4.23
CA LYS A 67 -8.18 3.91 3.24
C LYS A 67 -8.11 4.41 1.81
N THR A 68 -7.87 5.69 1.62
CA THR A 68 -7.72 6.30 0.30
C THR A 68 -6.30 6.03 -0.22
N VAL A 69 -6.21 5.45 -1.40
CA VAL A 69 -4.95 5.07 -2.03
C VAL A 69 -4.78 5.87 -3.32
N LEU A 70 -3.62 6.50 -3.48
CA LEU A 70 -3.20 7.09 -4.75
C LEU A 70 -2.42 6.05 -5.54
N ILE A 71 -2.92 5.69 -6.70
CA ILE A 71 -2.23 4.86 -7.69
C ILE A 71 -1.61 5.79 -8.71
N GLY A 72 -0.29 5.71 -8.84
CA GLY A 72 0.45 6.39 -9.88
C GLY A 72 0.95 5.41 -10.92
N ARG A 73 0.89 5.77 -12.20
CA ARG A 73 1.41 4.99 -13.32
C ARG A 73 2.26 5.85 -14.22
N ASP A 74 3.45 5.35 -14.54
CA ASP A 74 4.34 5.89 -15.56
C ASP A 74 4.78 4.77 -16.53
N GLY A 75 5.67 5.08 -17.45
CA GLY A 75 6.21 4.10 -18.41
C GLY A 75 7.04 2.96 -17.76
N ARG A 76 7.35 3.02 -16.46
CA ARG A 76 8.15 2.05 -15.71
C ARG A 76 7.32 1.12 -14.84
N GLY A 77 6.10 1.53 -14.45
CA GLY A 77 5.27 0.69 -13.62
C GLY A 77 4.09 1.40 -12.95
N SER A 78 3.56 0.70 -11.96
CA SER A 78 2.45 1.19 -11.13
C SER A 78 2.90 1.21 -9.67
N TYR A 79 2.64 2.32 -9.01
CA TYR A 79 2.97 2.58 -7.61
C TYR A 79 1.69 2.88 -6.83
N ARG A 80 1.65 2.50 -5.58
CA ARG A 80 0.50 2.70 -4.71
C ARG A 80 0.98 3.32 -3.41
N ILE A 81 0.20 4.23 -2.87
CA ILE A 81 0.49 4.83 -1.56
C ILE A 81 -0.80 5.16 -0.83
N VAL A 82 -0.89 4.75 0.42
CA VAL A 82 -2.00 5.10 1.31
C VAL A 82 -1.89 6.56 1.69
N GLY A 83 -3.02 7.26 1.67
CA GLY A 83 -3.11 8.67 2.03
C GLY A 83 -3.07 8.88 3.54
N GLU A 84 -2.38 9.93 3.94
CA GLU A 84 -2.37 10.43 5.32
C GLU A 84 -3.43 11.53 5.47
N PRO A 85 -4.49 11.31 6.26
CA PRO A 85 -5.47 12.34 6.54
C PRO A 85 -4.84 13.52 7.31
N LEU A 86 -5.10 14.74 6.85
CA LEU A 86 -4.65 15.98 7.50
C LEU A 86 -5.77 16.58 8.36
N THR A 87 -5.39 17.41 9.32
CA THR A 87 -6.31 18.09 10.24
C THR A 87 -7.28 19.06 9.55
N ASP A 88 -6.90 19.58 8.38
CA ASP A 88 -7.73 20.46 7.54
C ASP A 88 -8.68 19.70 6.60
N GLY A 89 -8.73 18.38 6.73
CA GLY A 89 -9.62 17.50 5.98
C GLY A 89 -9.07 17.05 4.64
N ARG A 90 -7.93 17.54 4.18
CA ARG A 90 -7.24 17.02 3.00
C ARG A 90 -6.59 15.67 3.27
N ILE A 91 -6.22 14.97 2.20
CA ILE A 91 -5.48 13.71 2.27
C ILE A 91 -4.17 13.90 1.50
N ARG A 92 -3.05 13.62 2.17
CA ARG A 92 -1.70 13.81 1.64
C ARG A 92 -1.11 12.48 1.19
N PHE A 93 -0.40 12.53 0.06
CA PHE A 93 0.36 11.41 -0.51
C PHE A 93 1.76 11.90 -0.86
N ASN A 94 2.79 11.11 -0.57
CA ASN A 94 4.17 11.40 -0.95
C ASN A 94 4.67 10.30 -1.89
N MET A 95 4.86 10.62 -3.17
CA MET A 95 5.16 9.62 -4.21
C MET A 95 6.26 10.12 -5.16
N LYS A 96 7.24 9.25 -5.46
CA LYS A 96 8.26 9.52 -6.49
C LYS A 96 7.75 9.14 -7.88
N LEU A 97 6.63 9.69 -8.27
CA LEU A 97 6.00 9.39 -9.53
C LEU A 97 5.35 10.63 -10.13
N TYR A 98 5.43 10.72 -11.44
CA TYR A 98 4.89 11.77 -12.28
C TYR A 98 4.31 11.12 -13.53
N GLY A 99 3.02 11.14 -13.71
CA GLY A 99 2.31 10.42 -14.77
C GLY A 99 0.81 10.40 -14.55
N THR A 100 0.16 9.29 -14.82
CA THR A 100 -1.28 9.13 -14.55
C THR A 100 -1.51 8.80 -13.08
N LEU A 101 -2.39 9.54 -12.46
CA LEU A 101 -2.76 9.42 -11.04
C LEU A 101 -4.23 9.03 -10.93
N THR A 102 -4.56 8.08 -10.07
CA THR A 102 -5.93 7.64 -9.83
C THR A 102 -6.14 7.39 -8.33
N LEU A 103 -7.22 7.91 -7.76
CA LEU A 103 -7.62 7.64 -6.39
C LEU A 103 -8.61 6.48 -6.33
N VAL A 104 -8.34 5.54 -5.42
CA VAL A 104 -9.22 4.43 -5.09
C VAL A 104 -9.36 4.30 -3.58
N GLN A 105 -10.34 3.53 -3.12
CA GLN A 105 -10.46 3.11 -1.73
C GLN A 105 -10.03 1.65 -1.61
N ASP A 106 -9.25 1.35 -0.58
CA ASP A 106 -8.97 -0.01 -0.19
C ASP A 106 -9.77 -0.38 1.07
N THR A 107 -10.84 -1.10 0.88
CA THR A 107 -11.73 -1.55 1.95
C THR A 107 -11.73 -3.06 2.13
N GLU A 108 -10.93 -3.77 1.32
CA GLU A 108 -10.84 -5.22 1.37
C GLU A 108 -9.67 -5.64 2.27
N ALA A 109 -9.93 -6.60 3.14
CA ALA A 109 -8.89 -7.15 3.99
C ALA A 109 -8.07 -8.22 3.26
N PRO A 110 -6.81 -8.45 3.66
CA PRO A 110 -6.02 -9.55 3.16
C PRO A 110 -6.72 -10.90 3.28
N THR A 111 -6.39 -11.82 2.40
CA THR A 111 -6.99 -13.16 2.37
C THR A 111 -5.97 -14.26 2.61
N PHE A 112 -6.35 -15.24 3.44
CA PHE A 112 -5.61 -16.48 3.61
C PHE A 112 -6.18 -17.58 2.69
N THR A 113 -5.30 -18.49 2.25
CA THR A 113 -5.68 -19.65 1.45
C THR A 113 -5.57 -20.93 2.29
N THR A 114 -5.22 -22.06 1.67
CA THR A 114 -5.10 -23.35 2.36
C THR A 114 -3.72 -23.56 2.96
N LEU A 115 -3.65 -24.04 4.19
CA LEU A 115 -2.42 -24.46 4.86
C LEU A 115 -1.81 -25.69 4.18
N LYS A 116 -0.50 -25.69 3.99
CA LYS A 116 0.26 -26.76 3.36
C LYS A 116 1.57 -27.05 4.08
N ALA A 117 2.00 -28.31 4.10
CA ALA A 117 3.34 -28.65 4.56
C ALA A 117 4.41 -28.10 3.59
N ALA A 118 5.53 -27.68 4.15
CA ALA A 118 6.64 -27.08 3.42
C ALA A 118 7.98 -27.29 4.12
N THR A 119 9.02 -26.82 3.46
CA THR A 119 10.35 -26.62 4.06
C THR A 119 10.69 -25.13 3.95
N PHE A 120 11.14 -24.52 5.03
CA PHE A 120 11.62 -23.16 5.08
C PHE A 120 13.04 -23.13 5.65
N GLN A 121 14.00 -22.60 4.87
CA GLN A 121 15.43 -22.58 5.23
C GLN A 121 15.98 -23.96 5.66
N GLY A 122 15.59 -25.02 4.94
CA GLY A 122 16.04 -26.38 5.23
C GLY A 122 15.33 -27.06 6.41
N ARG A 123 14.37 -26.42 7.05
CA ARG A 123 13.63 -26.96 8.21
C ARG A 123 12.17 -27.22 7.88
N PRO A 124 11.54 -28.24 8.47
CA PRO A 124 10.11 -28.46 8.32
C PRO A 124 9.30 -27.22 8.74
N ALA A 125 8.31 -26.88 7.95
CA ALA A 125 7.44 -25.74 8.18
C ALA A 125 6.02 -26.02 7.64
N TRP A 126 5.11 -25.14 7.98
CA TRP A 126 3.84 -24.95 7.29
C TRP A 126 3.91 -23.66 6.49
N TYR A 127 3.17 -23.56 5.41
CA TYR A 127 2.86 -22.26 4.80
C TYR A 127 1.38 -22.13 4.48
N ILE A 128 0.91 -20.91 4.51
CA ILE A 128 -0.42 -20.50 4.02
C ILE A 128 -0.23 -19.37 3.01
N GLY A 129 -0.97 -19.39 1.91
CA GLY A 129 -0.95 -18.24 1.01
C GLY A 129 -1.61 -17.05 1.70
N LEU A 130 -0.97 -15.89 1.61
CA LEU A 130 -1.45 -14.62 2.16
C LEU A 130 -1.33 -13.56 1.08
N ARG A 131 -2.47 -12.97 0.68
CA ARG A 131 -2.55 -12.02 -0.42
C ARG A 131 -3.45 -10.86 -0.07
N ASP A 132 -3.11 -9.74 -0.60
CA ASP A 132 -3.95 -8.56 -0.68
C ASP A 132 -4.23 -8.21 -2.15
N ASN A 133 -5.39 -7.58 -2.41
CA ASN A 133 -5.83 -7.18 -3.75
C ASN A 133 -5.13 -5.92 -4.26
N LEU A 134 -4.75 -5.01 -3.35
CA LEU A 134 -4.26 -3.67 -3.72
C LEU A 134 -2.94 -3.28 -3.04
N LEU A 135 -2.79 -3.51 -1.75
CA LEU A 135 -1.70 -3.01 -0.92
C LEU A 135 -0.77 -4.13 -0.42
N ASP A 136 0.31 -3.75 0.23
CA ASP A 136 1.22 -4.68 0.86
C ASP A 136 0.76 -5.03 2.28
N ILE A 137 1.18 -6.22 2.75
CA ILE A 137 0.92 -6.68 4.11
C ILE A 137 1.95 -6.03 5.03
N THR A 138 1.48 -5.28 6.03
CA THR A 138 2.33 -4.56 6.99
C THR A 138 2.44 -5.24 8.34
N GLN A 139 1.38 -5.97 8.75
CA GLN A 139 1.38 -6.72 10.00
C GLN A 139 0.85 -8.12 9.76
N TYR A 140 1.46 -9.09 10.43
CA TYR A 140 1.02 -10.46 10.42
C TYR A 140 1.53 -11.18 11.67
N GLY A 141 0.89 -12.28 12.02
CA GLY A 141 1.32 -13.11 13.14
C GLY A 141 0.60 -14.45 13.18
N ALA A 142 1.14 -15.33 14.01
CA ALA A 142 0.63 -16.67 14.24
C ALA A 142 0.61 -17.00 15.74
N GLU A 143 -0.45 -17.66 16.17
CA GLU A 143 -0.59 -18.27 17.50
C GLU A 143 -0.93 -19.74 17.33
N ILE A 144 -0.33 -20.61 18.15
CA ILE A 144 -0.66 -22.03 18.23
C ILE A 144 -1.01 -22.32 19.68
N ASP A 145 -2.21 -22.86 19.91
CA ASP A 145 -2.77 -23.11 21.25
C ASP A 145 -2.70 -21.85 22.16
N GLY A 146 -2.97 -20.68 21.60
CA GLY A 146 -2.92 -19.39 22.28
C GLY A 146 -1.53 -18.86 22.55
N THR A 147 -0.48 -19.54 22.11
CA THR A 147 0.91 -19.11 22.27
C THR A 147 1.42 -18.49 20.98
N TRP A 148 1.95 -17.27 21.08
CA TRP A 148 2.57 -16.60 19.95
C TRP A 148 3.70 -17.47 19.35
N THR A 149 3.69 -17.58 18.03
CA THR A 149 4.65 -18.40 17.29
C THR A 149 5.30 -17.53 16.22
N TRP A 150 6.62 -17.65 16.11
CA TRP A 150 7.35 -16.95 15.08
C TRP A 150 6.84 -17.35 13.69
N SER A 151 6.65 -16.37 12.82
CA SER A 151 6.22 -16.56 11.45
C SER A 151 6.96 -15.61 10.52
N TYR A 152 7.05 -15.95 9.23
CA TYR A 152 7.75 -15.17 8.23
C TYR A 152 6.89 -15.01 6.97
N TYR A 153 6.66 -13.78 6.56
CA TYR A 153 5.93 -13.48 5.31
C TYR A 153 6.91 -13.26 4.17
N ASP A 154 6.85 -14.12 3.15
CA ASP A 154 7.53 -13.98 1.88
C ASP A 154 6.61 -13.19 0.92
N ALA A 155 6.83 -11.89 0.84
CA ALA A 155 6.04 -11.00 0.01
C ALA A 155 6.14 -11.33 -1.48
N LYS A 156 7.29 -11.85 -1.96
CA LYS A 156 7.48 -12.23 -3.36
C LYS A 156 6.61 -13.42 -3.76
N ASN A 157 6.54 -14.43 -2.90
CA ASN A 157 5.77 -15.65 -3.16
C ASN A 157 4.37 -15.61 -2.55
N LYS A 158 4.02 -14.52 -1.84
CA LYS A 158 2.73 -14.35 -1.16
C LYS A 158 2.42 -15.50 -0.19
N ARG A 159 3.41 -15.84 0.68
CA ARG A 159 3.34 -16.97 1.60
C ARG A 159 3.73 -16.56 3.00
N LEU A 160 2.91 -16.92 3.97
CA LEU A 160 3.24 -16.86 5.39
C LEU A 160 3.74 -18.23 5.84
N TYR A 161 5.00 -18.33 6.26
CA TYR A 161 5.63 -19.55 6.77
C TYR A 161 5.56 -19.57 8.29
N ILE A 162 5.25 -20.76 8.83
CA ILE A 162 5.20 -21.06 10.24
C ILE A 162 6.10 -22.29 10.46
N PRO A 163 7.29 -22.14 11.07
CA PRO A 163 8.16 -23.28 11.33
C PRO A 163 7.48 -24.34 12.20
N LYS A 164 7.70 -25.60 11.89
CA LYS A 164 7.32 -26.71 12.75
C LYS A 164 8.28 -26.71 13.95
N GLY A 165 7.74 -26.32 15.10
CA GLY A 165 8.43 -26.48 16.38
C GLY A 165 8.28 -27.91 16.93
N THR A 166 8.33 -28.05 18.23
CA THR A 166 8.00 -29.29 18.94
C THR A 166 6.49 -29.64 18.87
N GLN A 167 5.64 -28.64 18.62
CA GLN A 167 4.21 -28.83 18.42
C GLN A 167 3.93 -29.23 16.97
N THR A 168 3.37 -30.41 16.78
CA THR A 168 3.02 -30.96 15.48
C THR A 168 1.53 -30.88 15.18
N SER A 169 0.71 -30.53 16.18
CA SER A 169 -0.75 -30.36 16.09
C SER A 169 -1.18 -29.25 17.05
N GLY A 170 -2.33 -28.65 16.85
CA GLY A 170 -2.91 -27.64 17.74
C GLY A 170 -3.85 -26.66 17.03
N ALA A 171 -4.62 -25.92 17.81
CA ALA A 171 -5.45 -24.82 17.31
C ALA A 171 -4.55 -23.69 16.84
N MET A 172 -4.73 -23.25 15.59
CA MET A 172 -3.94 -22.20 14.97
C MET A 172 -4.82 -20.97 14.73
N LYS A 173 -4.30 -19.80 15.12
CA LYS A 173 -4.89 -18.51 14.79
C LYS A 173 -3.87 -17.64 14.09
N LEU A 174 -4.21 -17.14 12.92
CA LEU A 174 -3.38 -16.22 12.15
C LEU A 174 -4.09 -14.88 12.02
N PHE A 175 -3.31 -13.81 11.89
CA PHE A 175 -3.84 -12.51 11.51
C PHE A 175 -2.94 -11.87 10.45
N ALA A 176 -3.53 -11.00 9.65
CA ALA A 176 -2.82 -10.13 8.74
C ALA A 176 -3.52 -8.78 8.60
N GLN A 177 -2.75 -7.73 8.33
CA GLN A 177 -3.23 -6.38 8.12
C GLN A 177 -2.44 -5.75 6.96
N ASP A 178 -3.14 -5.05 6.07
CA ASP A 178 -2.56 -4.27 4.98
C ASP A 178 -2.13 -2.85 5.43
N GLU A 179 -1.60 -2.07 4.49
CA GLU A 179 -1.22 -0.67 4.73
C GLU A 179 -2.42 0.25 5.00
N ALA A 180 -3.63 -0.08 4.49
CA ALA A 180 -4.86 0.69 4.76
C ALA A 180 -5.51 0.34 6.10
N GLY A 181 -4.92 -0.59 6.87
CA GLY A 181 -5.41 -1.02 8.17
C GLY A 181 -6.56 -2.03 8.08
N ASN A 182 -6.87 -2.60 6.91
CA ASN A 182 -7.85 -3.66 6.81
C ASN A 182 -7.24 -4.95 7.38
N ARG A 183 -7.97 -5.60 8.28
CA ARG A 183 -7.47 -6.75 9.03
C ARG A 183 -8.33 -7.98 8.83
N THR A 184 -7.67 -9.13 8.70
CA THR A 184 -8.30 -10.44 8.66
C THR A 184 -7.70 -11.36 9.71
N THR A 185 -8.48 -12.36 10.12
CA THR A 185 -8.03 -13.48 10.95
C THR A 185 -8.40 -14.79 10.27
N PHE A 186 -7.58 -15.81 10.49
CA PHE A 186 -7.82 -17.18 10.06
C PHE A 186 -7.69 -18.10 11.26
N GLU A 187 -8.67 -18.97 11.47
CA GLU A 187 -8.63 -20.01 12.51
C GLU A 187 -8.69 -21.38 11.85
N GLY A 188 -7.87 -22.30 12.35
CA GLY A 188 -7.72 -23.63 11.81
C GLY A 188 -7.02 -24.56 12.79
N THR A 189 -6.68 -25.73 12.32
CA THR A 189 -5.92 -26.72 13.09
C THR A 189 -4.67 -27.12 12.30
N LEU A 190 -3.55 -27.22 12.97
CA LEU A 190 -2.35 -27.84 12.41
C LEU A 190 -2.63 -29.34 12.27
N PRO A 191 -2.40 -29.92 11.09
CA PRO A 191 -2.60 -31.34 10.85
C PRO A 191 -1.57 -32.21 11.53
#